data_076bda8530a710949a135d3231270a3f
#
_entry.id   076bda8530a710949a135d3231270a3f
#
_cell.length_a   1.000
_cell.length_b   1.000
_cell.length_c   1.000
_cell.angle_alpha   90.00
_cell.angle_beta   90.00
_cell.angle_gamma   90.00
#
_symmetry.space_group_name_H-M   'P 1'
#
loop_
_entity.id
_entity.type
_entity.pdbx_description
1 polymer ?
#
loop_
_entity_poly.entity_id
_entity_poly.type
_entity_poly.pdbx_seq_one_letter_code
_entity_poly.pdbx_strand_id
1 'polypeptide(L)'
;IAQTGEAIVHEMRGVTRDRSYHKADWNGVEFMLIDTGGIEMGGDDAFQGSIRSQAFEGAREADVIIFLVDGKTGINTDDEEVARILQKAKKPVFLAVNKMDNPARMDEVWEFYALGLGDPWPVSAQHGNGTGDLLDEVVAELRKCDLTPEEEVSAINVAIIGRPNAGKSSLTNKLTNNDRSIVSDVAGTTRDAIDTLVEHDGQMYRIVDTAGLRRKSQIDEDVEYYGFVRAMRAIDRADVALLVIDGTLGLTNEDQRVAGYAAERGCAMVIVLNKWDIVEGPEAKEKIRERIEDRMTFVGYAPVVAISALTGKRVDRIWSAIDT
;
A
#
# COMPACT_ATOMS: atom_id res chain seq x y z
N ILE A 1 -13.37 9.86 15.18
CA ILE A 1 -12.17 9.07 15.49
C ILE A 1 -10.93 9.95 15.30
N ALA A 2 -10.73 10.57 14.16
CA ALA A 2 -9.65 11.51 13.94
C ALA A 2 -10.02 12.89 14.52
N GLN A 3 -9.59 13.22 15.73
CA GLN A 3 -9.90 14.52 16.40
C GLN A 3 -8.99 15.68 15.96
N THR A 4 -7.96 15.42 15.17
CA THR A 4 -7.07 16.47 14.68
C THR A 4 -7.56 16.96 13.32
N GLY A 5 -7.86 18.27 13.22
CA GLY A 5 -8.32 18.93 11.99
C GLY A 5 -7.28 19.03 10.85
N GLU A 6 -6.28 18.19 10.86
CA GLU A 6 -5.32 17.95 9.78
C GLU A 6 -5.54 16.55 9.23
N ALA A 7 -6.68 16.39 8.52
CA ALA A 7 -6.75 15.33 7.54
C ALA A 7 -5.68 15.65 6.49
N ILE A 8 -4.65 14.83 6.38
CA ILE A 8 -3.81 14.82 5.19
C ILE A 8 -4.69 14.20 4.09
N VAL A 9 -5.61 15.03 3.60
CA VAL A 9 -6.39 14.74 2.40
C VAL A 9 -5.42 14.95 1.25
N HIS A 10 -4.80 13.90 0.78
CA HIS A 10 -4.28 13.91 -0.55
C HIS A 10 -5.48 13.88 -1.51
N GLU A 11 -6.06 15.06 -1.77
CA GLU A 11 -6.94 15.29 -2.90
C GLU A 11 -6.13 15.11 -4.19
N MET A 12 -6.05 13.89 -4.68
CA MET A 12 -5.75 13.65 -6.08
C MET A 12 -7.07 13.46 -6.81
N ARG A 13 -7.56 14.53 -7.42
CA ARG A 13 -8.68 14.48 -8.37
C ARG A 13 -8.31 13.56 -9.53
N GLY A 14 -9.08 12.49 -9.73
CA GLY A 14 -9.16 11.80 -11.03
C GLY A 14 -8.82 10.33 -11.09
N VAL A 15 -8.81 9.56 -9.97
CA VAL A 15 -8.62 8.11 -10.05
C VAL A 15 -9.51 7.38 -9.07
N THR A 16 -10.29 6.50 -9.64
CA THR A 16 -11.05 5.44 -8.98
C THR A 16 -11.17 5.59 -7.47
N ARG A 17 -12.15 6.41 -7.08
CA ARG A 17 -12.97 6.28 -5.88
C ARG A 17 -12.11 5.99 -4.64
N ASP A 18 -11.60 7.10 -4.11
CA ASP A 18 -10.50 7.19 -3.20
C ASP A 18 -10.83 6.69 -1.80
N ARG A 19 -10.04 5.73 -1.33
CA ARG A 19 -9.92 5.48 0.10
C ARG A 19 -9.07 6.58 0.69
N SER A 20 -9.53 7.18 1.77
CA SER A 20 -8.73 8.11 2.54
C SER A 20 -8.06 7.39 3.70
N TYR A 21 -6.77 7.68 3.91
CA TYR A 21 -5.98 7.11 4.99
C TYR A 21 -5.69 8.20 6.00
N HIS A 22 -6.02 7.96 7.27
CA HIS A 22 -5.81 8.92 8.34
C HIS A 22 -5.04 8.27 9.48
N LYS A 23 -3.97 8.92 9.94
CA LYS A 23 -3.34 8.51 11.19
C LYS A 23 -4.27 8.84 12.34
N ALA A 24 -4.44 7.91 13.24
CA ALA A 24 -5.20 8.07 14.46
C ALA A 24 -4.43 7.42 15.62
N ASP A 25 -4.66 7.94 16.83
CA ASP A 25 -4.18 7.34 18.05
C ASP A 25 -5.32 7.17 19.04
N TRP A 26 -5.27 6.13 19.85
CA TRP A 26 -6.19 5.89 20.95
C TRP A 26 -5.50 5.09 22.05
N ASN A 27 -5.57 5.58 23.28
CA ASN A 27 -4.95 4.93 24.46
C ASN A 27 -3.47 4.54 24.25
N GLY A 28 -2.70 5.38 23.54
CA GLY A 28 -1.28 5.20 23.27
C GLY A 28 -0.95 4.17 22.18
N VAL A 29 -1.95 3.75 21.38
CA VAL A 29 -1.76 2.92 20.19
C VAL A 29 -2.01 3.79 18.96
N GLU A 30 -1.00 3.91 18.12
CA GLU A 30 -1.12 4.54 16.81
C GLU A 30 -1.60 3.52 15.78
N PHE A 31 -2.53 3.91 14.93
CA PHE A 31 -3.04 3.07 13.85
C PHE A 31 -3.43 3.90 12.63
N MET A 32 -3.56 3.25 11.49
CA MET A 32 -4.03 3.84 10.26
C MET A 32 -5.53 3.55 10.09
N LEU A 33 -6.35 4.59 10.04
CA LEU A 33 -7.77 4.50 9.73
C LEU A 33 -7.95 4.56 8.21
N ILE A 34 -8.59 3.53 7.64
CA ILE A 34 -8.92 3.46 6.21
C ILE A 34 -10.41 3.78 6.06
N ASP A 35 -10.75 4.93 5.49
CA ASP A 35 -12.13 5.29 5.19
C ASP A 35 -12.49 4.78 3.79
N THR A 36 -13.47 3.87 3.74
CA THR A 36 -13.98 3.28 2.49
C THR A 36 -15.27 3.96 2.01
N GLY A 37 -15.83 4.90 2.77
CA GLY A 37 -17.16 5.47 2.55
C GLY A 37 -17.22 6.82 1.83
N GLY A 38 -16.10 7.45 1.52
CA GLY A 38 -16.02 8.84 1.03
C GLY A 38 -16.38 9.08 -0.44
N ILE A 39 -17.29 8.30 -1.06
CA ILE A 39 -17.55 8.40 -2.51
C ILE A 39 -18.89 9.02 -2.79
N GLU A 40 -18.87 10.24 -3.33
CA GLU A 40 -20.02 10.86 -3.97
C GLU A 40 -20.38 10.13 -5.27
N MET A 41 -21.64 9.82 -5.42
CA MET A 41 -22.18 8.91 -6.41
C MET A 41 -22.85 9.59 -7.58
N GLY A 42 -22.52 9.16 -8.78
CA GLY A 42 -23.28 9.45 -10.01
C GLY A 42 -23.67 8.16 -10.70
N GLY A 43 -24.97 7.76 -10.60
CA GLY A 43 -25.62 6.76 -11.44
C GLY A 43 -25.94 5.42 -10.79
N ASP A 44 -27.19 4.98 -10.94
CA ASP A 44 -27.82 3.87 -10.19
C ASP A 44 -27.31 2.44 -10.46
N ASP A 45 -26.72 2.12 -11.62
CA ASP A 45 -26.33 0.73 -11.98
C ASP A 45 -24.86 0.37 -11.70
N ALA A 46 -23.98 1.35 -11.56
CA ALA A 46 -22.59 1.15 -11.16
C ALA A 46 -22.40 0.97 -9.65
N PHE A 47 -23.45 1.20 -8.88
CA PHE A 47 -23.49 1.36 -7.44
C PHE A 47 -23.20 0.08 -6.63
N GLN A 48 -23.95 -0.99 -6.90
CA GLN A 48 -23.83 -2.25 -6.13
C GLN A 48 -22.48 -2.97 -6.33
N GLY A 49 -21.94 -2.93 -7.54
CA GLY A 49 -20.62 -3.48 -7.83
C GLY A 49 -19.47 -2.75 -7.10
N SER A 50 -19.67 -1.43 -6.87
CA SER A 50 -18.68 -0.58 -6.19
C SER A 50 -18.62 -0.83 -4.68
N ILE A 51 -19.76 -0.91 -3.98
CA ILE A 51 -19.82 -1.16 -2.53
C ILE A 51 -19.19 -2.51 -2.18
N ARG A 52 -19.55 -3.56 -2.92
CA ARG A 52 -18.97 -4.90 -2.72
C ARG A 52 -17.47 -4.94 -2.93
N SER A 53 -16.98 -4.29 -4.00
CA SER A 53 -15.56 -4.24 -4.29
C SER A 53 -14.79 -3.52 -3.18
N GLN A 54 -15.32 -2.41 -2.69
CA GLN A 54 -14.68 -1.62 -1.62
C GLN A 54 -14.68 -2.34 -0.27
N ALA A 55 -15.80 -2.97 0.11
CA ALA A 55 -15.88 -3.77 1.33
C ALA A 55 -14.89 -4.94 1.28
N PHE A 56 -14.80 -5.62 0.15
CA PHE A 56 -13.89 -6.74 -0.03
C PHE A 56 -12.42 -6.32 0.03
N GLU A 57 -12.06 -5.25 -0.65
CA GLU A 57 -10.68 -4.74 -0.65
C GLU A 57 -10.30 -4.14 0.72
N GLY A 58 -11.20 -3.39 1.36
CA GLY A 58 -11.00 -2.87 2.71
C GLY A 58 -10.83 -4.00 3.73
N ALA A 59 -11.65 -5.04 3.64
CA ALA A 59 -11.55 -6.22 4.50
C ALA A 59 -10.25 -7.01 4.29
N ARG A 60 -9.63 -6.94 3.11
CA ARG A 60 -8.32 -7.58 2.86
C ARG A 60 -7.17 -6.81 3.49
N GLU A 61 -7.22 -5.50 3.47
CA GLU A 61 -6.15 -4.62 3.91
C GLU A 61 -6.15 -4.39 5.43
N ALA A 62 -7.32 -4.21 6.04
CA ALA A 62 -7.42 -3.91 7.47
C ALA A 62 -7.08 -5.11 8.38
N ASP A 63 -6.47 -4.86 9.54
CA ASP A 63 -6.26 -5.86 10.60
C ASP A 63 -7.51 -6.01 11.46
N VAL A 64 -8.24 -4.92 11.68
CA VAL A 64 -9.52 -4.86 12.40
C VAL A 64 -10.52 -4.05 11.57
N ILE A 65 -11.77 -4.45 11.55
CA ILE A 65 -12.82 -3.84 10.73
C ILE A 65 -13.89 -3.26 11.63
N ILE A 66 -14.25 -1.99 11.39
CA ILE A 66 -15.46 -1.39 11.97
C ILE A 66 -16.51 -1.31 10.85
N PHE A 67 -17.57 -2.07 10.96
CA PHE A 67 -18.71 -1.99 10.06
C PHE A 67 -19.75 -1.06 10.62
N LEU A 68 -19.94 0.10 9.97
CA LEU A 68 -20.82 1.18 10.44
C LEU A 68 -22.16 1.12 9.71
N VAL A 69 -23.26 0.95 10.46
CA VAL A 69 -24.63 0.92 9.95
C VAL A 69 -25.48 2.03 10.57
N ASP A 70 -26.56 2.42 9.91
CA ASP A 70 -27.45 3.48 10.38
C ASP A 70 -28.58 2.91 11.25
N GLY A 71 -28.55 3.17 12.56
CA GLY A 71 -29.57 2.73 13.51
C GLY A 71 -30.95 3.39 13.34
N LYS A 72 -31.05 4.48 12.56
CA LYS A 72 -32.37 5.13 12.30
C LYS A 72 -33.13 4.48 11.16
N THR A 73 -32.42 3.98 10.15
CA THR A 73 -33.02 3.36 8.97
C THR A 73 -33.25 1.85 9.14
N GLY A 74 -32.60 1.23 10.15
CA GLY A 74 -32.60 -0.22 10.31
C GLY A 74 -31.72 -0.92 9.28
N ILE A 75 -31.78 -2.26 9.25
CA ILE A 75 -30.99 -3.08 8.31
C ILE A 75 -31.55 -2.94 6.89
N ASN A 76 -30.69 -2.67 5.94
CA ASN A 76 -31.02 -2.67 4.51
C ASN A 76 -30.31 -3.83 3.77
N THR A 77 -30.64 -4.00 2.48
CA THR A 77 -30.11 -5.08 1.65
C THR A 77 -28.59 -4.98 1.47
N ASP A 78 -28.05 -3.75 1.38
CA ASP A 78 -26.61 -3.52 1.20
C ASP A 78 -25.86 -3.90 2.48
N ASP A 79 -26.42 -3.60 3.66
CA ASP A 79 -25.84 -4.00 4.95
C ASP A 79 -25.74 -5.53 5.05
N GLU A 80 -26.79 -6.27 4.62
CA GLU A 80 -26.76 -7.74 4.61
C GLU A 80 -25.69 -8.29 3.66
N GLU A 81 -25.51 -7.69 2.49
CA GLU A 81 -24.51 -8.12 1.52
C GLU A 81 -23.09 -7.89 2.03
N VAL A 82 -22.83 -6.72 2.59
CA VAL A 82 -21.54 -6.40 3.19
C VAL A 82 -21.25 -7.32 4.39
N ALA A 83 -22.25 -7.55 5.25
CA ALA A 83 -22.11 -8.46 6.37
C ALA A 83 -21.70 -9.87 5.93
N ARG A 84 -22.28 -10.42 4.86
CA ARG A 84 -21.89 -11.73 4.29
C ARG A 84 -20.45 -11.78 3.78
N ILE A 85 -19.93 -10.66 3.30
CA ILE A 85 -18.52 -10.54 2.90
C ILE A 85 -17.62 -10.55 4.13
N LEU A 86 -17.98 -9.74 5.13
CA LEU A 86 -17.21 -9.58 6.37
C LEU A 86 -17.16 -10.86 7.21
N GLN A 87 -18.26 -11.64 7.27
CA GLN A 87 -18.29 -12.95 7.93
C GLN A 87 -17.25 -13.93 7.36
N LYS A 88 -16.85 -13.77 6.08
CA LYS A 88 -15.86 -14.61 5.41
C LYS A 88 -14.42 -14.10 5.58
N ALA A 89 -14.24 -12.89 6.06
CA ALA A 89 -12.95 -12.21 6.07
C ALA A 89 -11.95 -12.77 7.11
N LYS A 90 -12.38 -13.63 8.06
CA LYS A 90 -11.54 -14.19 9.13
C LYS A 90 -10.76 -13.13 9.95
N LYS A 91 -11.28 -11.91 10.01
CA LYS A 91 -10.71 -10.79 10.76
C LYS A 91 -11.70 -10.33 11.82
N PRO A 92 -11.23 -9.70 12.91
CA PRO A 92 -12.12 -9.09 13.90
C PRO A 92 -13.00 -8.02 13.22
N VAL A 93 -14.32 -8.12 13.42
CA VAL A 93 -15.30 -7.16 12.92
C VAL A 93 -16.10 -6.61 14.09
N PHE A 94 -16.12 -5.30 14.22
CA PHE A 94 -16.96 -4.58 15.18
C PHE A 94 -18.15 -3.96 14.44
N LEU A 95 -19.37 -4.41 14.75
CA LEU A 95 -20.60 -3.87 14.17
C LEU A 95 -21.01 -2.62 14.96
N ALA A 96 -20.81 -1.45 14.40
CA ALA A 96 -21.16 -0.17 15.01
C ALA A 96 -22.48 0.35 14.46
N VAL A 97 -23.51 0.47 15.32
CA VAL A 97 -24.82 1.00 14.99
C VAL A 97 -24.83 2.49 15.32
N ASN A 98 -24.72 3.33 14.28
CA ASN A 98 -24.62 4.78 14.42
C ASN A 98 -25.98 5.47 14.54
N LYS A 99 -25.96 6.73 14.97
CA LYS A 99 -27.14 7.58 15.20
C LYS A 99 -28.05 7.11 16.34
N MET A 100 -27.47 6.39 17.30
CA MET A 100 -28.14 5.97 18.53
C MET A 100 -28.11 7.06 19.60
N ASP A 101 -28.68 8.23 19.26
CA ASP A 101 -28.67 9.42 20.12
C ASP A 101 -29.74 9.38 21.21
N ASN A 102 -30.81 8.60 20.96
CA ASN A 102 -31.99 8.54 21.81
C ASN A 102 -31.98 7.27 22.69
N PRO A 103 -31.89 7.41 24.02
CA PRO A 103 -31.91 6.26 24.93
C PRO A 103 -33.18 5.37 24.80
N ALA A 104 -34.32 5.95 24.38
CA ALA A 104 -35.55 5.21 24.20
C ALA A 104 -35.54 4.24 23.01
N ARG A 105 -34.54 4.37 22.10
CA ARG A 105 -34.36 3.51 20.93
C ARG A 105 -33.23 2.48 21.09
N MET A 106 -32.61 2.42 22.25
CA MET A 106 -31.49 1.48 22.50
C MET A 106 -31.90 0.02 22.29
N ASP A 107 -33.15 -0.33 22.51
CA ASP A 107 -33.65 -1.69 22.26
C ASP A 107 -33.67 -2.04 20.75
N GLU A 108 -33.69 -1.08 19.87
CA GLU A 108 -33.65 -1.31 18.41
C GLU A 108 -32.26 -1.83 17.94
N VAL A 109 -31.22 -1.64 18.73
CA VAL A 109 -29.86 -2.17 18.44
C VAL A 109 -29.89 -3.69 18.31
N TRP A 110 -30.79 -4.38 19.03
CA TRP A 110 -30.87 -5.82 19.03
C TRP A 110 -31.25 -6.44 17.67
N GLU A 111 -31.93 -5.70 16.80
CA GLU A 111 -32.25 -6.19 15.46
C GLU A 111 -30.99 -6.46 14.62
N PHE A 112 -29.91 -5.71 14.87
CA PHE A 112 -28.65 -5.81 14.11
C PHE A 112 -27.87 -7.11 14.39
N TYR A 113 -28.23 -7.91 15.39
CA TYR A 113 -27.72 -9.28 15.54
C TYR A 113 -28.04 -10.15 14.31
N ALA A 114 -29.08 -9.82 13.55
CA ALA A 114 -29.43 -10.54 12.33
C ALA A 114 -28.32 -10.50 11.27
N LEU A 115 -27.39 -9.52 11.34
CA LEU A 115 -26.22 -9.45 10.47
C LEU A 115 -25.14 -10.49 10.79
N GLY A 116 -25.19 -11.15 11.97
CA GLY A 116 -24.31 -12.26 12.33
C GLY A 116 -22.84 -11.87 12.48
N LEU A 117 -22.56 -10.63 12.90
CA LEU A 117 -21.21 -10.08 13.10
C LEU A 117 -20.83 -9.90 14.58
N GLY A 118 -21.54 -10.57 15.49
CA GLY A 118 -21.34 -10.44 16.93
C GLY A 118 -22.19 -9.33 17.56
N ASP A 119 -21.77 -8.85 18.73
CA ASP A 119 -22.48 -7.86 19.51
C ASP A 119 -22.50 -6.49 18.81
N PRO A 120 -23.66 -5.89 18.54
CA PRO A 120 -23.73 -4.57 17.94
C PRO A 120 -23.41 -3.47 18.96
N TRP A 121 -22.53 -2.53 18.59
CA TRP A 121 -22.09 -1.40 19.40
C TRP A 121 -22.93 -0.16 19.10
N PRO A 122 -23.80 0.29 20.01
CA PRO A 122 -24.56 1.52 19.81
C PRO A 122 -23.62 2.72 19.94
N VAL A 123 -23.57 3.55 18.89
CA VAL A 123 -22.73 4.75 18.87
C VAL A 123 -23.50 5.95 18.34
N SER A 124 -23.03 7.14 18.73
CA SER A 124 -23.43 8.39 18.09
C SER A 124 -22.17 9.14 17.66
N ALA A 125 -21.83 9.04 16.39
CA ALA A 125 -20.65 9.71 15.85
C ALA A 125 -20.74 11.24 15.98
N GLN A 126 -21.96 11.79 15.93
CA GLN A 126 -22.18 13.24 16.08
C GLN A 126 -21.94 13.73 17.51
N HIS A 127 -22.29 12.94 18.52
CA HIS A 127 -22.22 13.32 19.94
C HIS A 127 -21.09 12.64 20.70
N GLY A 128 -20.38 11.72 20.06
CA GLY A 128 -19.29 10.97 20.66
C GLY A 128 -19.72 9.87 21.65
N ASN A 129 -21.02 9.62 21.80
CA ASN A 129 -21.52 8.60 22.72
C ASN A 129 -21.17 7.19 22.22
N GLY A 130 -20.68 6.33 23.12
CA GLY A 130 -20.33 4.93 22.81
C GLY A 130 -19.09 4.75 21.93
N THR A 131 -18.54 5.84 21.38
CA THR A 131 -17.37 5.74 20.48
C THR A 131 -16.09 5.40 21.25
N GLY A 132 -15.96 5.84 22.48
CA GLY A 132 -14.83 5.53 23.36
C GLY A 132 -14.76 4.04 23.68
N ASP A 133 -15.86 3.46 24.13
CA ASP A 133 -15.95 2.04 24.46
C ASP A 133 -15.65 1.16 23.24
N LEU A 134 -16.18 1.52 22.07
CA LEU A 134 -15.88 0.83 20.82
C LEU A 134 -14.39 0.91 20.47
N LEU A 135 -13.77 2.07 20.61
CA LEU A 135 -12.34 2.26 20.31
C LEU A 135 -11.43 1.55 21.30
N ASP A 136 -11.85 1.42 22.57
CA ASP A 136 -11.11 0.65 23.56
C ASP A 136 -11.02 -0.83 23.15
N GLU A 137 -12.13 -1.41 22.68
CA GLU A 137 -12.15 -2.80 22.20
C GLU A 137 -11.38 -2.97 20.88
N VAL A 138 -11.53 -2.02 19.96
CA VAL A 138 -10.75 -2.02 18.70
C VAL A 138 -9.25 -2.01 18.98
N VAL A 139 -8.80 -1.14 19.88
CA VAL A 139 -7.38 -1.06 20.27
C VAL A 139 -6.94 -2.30 21.06
N ALA A 140 -7.81 -2.88 21.88
CA ALA A 140 -7.51 -4.15 22.55
C ALA A 140 -7.29 -5.28 21.53
N GLU A 141 -8.03 -5.28 20.42
CA GLU A 141 -7.86 -6.25 19.34
C GLU A 141 -6.59 -5.97 18.50
N LEU A 142 -6.33 -4.70 18.19
CA LEU A 142 -5.08 -4.29 17.52
C LEU A 142 -3.84 -4.68 18.33
N ARG A 143 -3.86 -4.54 19.66
CA ARG A 143 -2.76 -5.00 20.54
C ARG A 143 -2.54 -6.50 20.48
N LYS A 144 -3.55 -7.31 20.21
CA LYS A 144 -3.37 -8.76 20.02
C LYS A 144 -2.67 -9.06 18.68
N CYS A 145 -2.92 -8.23 17.66
CA CYS A 145 -2.23 -8.33 16.38
C CYS A 145 -0.75 -7.91 16.52
N ASP A 146 -0.44 -6.95 17.39
CA ASP A 146 0.93 -6.49 17.68
C ASP A 146 1.71 -7.41 18.64
N LEU A 147 1.08 -8.39 19.28
CA LEU A 147 1.68 -9.26 20.30
C LEU A 147 2.44 -10.48 19.74
N THR A 148 2.63 -10.61 18.47
CA THR A 148 3.78 -11.35 17.97
C THR A 148 4.97 -10.41 18.10
N PRO A 149 5.98 -10.65 18.97
CA PRO A 149 7.25 -9.97 18.85
C PRO A 149 7.84 -10.45 17.53
N GLU A 150 7.58 -9.74 16.47
CA GLU A 150 8.51 -9.75 15.37
C GLU A 150 9.81 -9.24 16.00
N GLU A 151 10.83 -10.08 16.10
CA GLU A 151 12.18 -9.58 15.99
C GLU A 151 12.13 -8.71 14.75
N GLU A 152 12.13 -7.38 14.95
CA GLU A 152 12.29 -6.44 13.83
C GLU A 152 13.61 -6.83 13.19
N VAL A 153 13.51 -7.66 12.14
CA VAL A 153 14.66 -7.95 11.31
C VAL A 153 15.01 -6.58 10.74
N SER A 154 16.09 -6.00 11.30
CA SER A 154 16.63 -4.74 10.81
C SER A 154 16.97 -4.95 9.34
N ALA A 155 16.09 -4.55 8.48
CA ALA A 155 16.19 -4.72 7.03
C ALA A 155 16.10 -3.36 6.36
N ILE A 156 16.93 -3.13 5.35
CA ILE A 156 16.83 -1.94 4.50
C ILE A 156 15.61 -2.13 3.58
N ASN A 157 14.65 -1.21 3.64
CA ASN A 157 13.46 -1.23 2.81
C ASN A 157 13.78 -0.68 1.42
N VAL A 158 13.55 -1.50 0.38
CA VAL A 158 13.92 -1.19 -1.00
C VAL A 158 12.68 -1.15 -1.89
N ALA A 159 12.38 0.02 -2.49
CA ALA A 159 11.34 0.17 -3.50
C ALA A 159 11.91 0.01 -4.91
N ILE A 160 11.25 -0.76 -5.77
CA ILE A 160 11.62 -0.89 -7.20
C ILE A 160 10.61 -0.09 -8.02
N ILE A 161 11.04 1.06 -8.51
CA ILE A 161 10.22 2.04 -9.21
C ILE A 161 10.68 2.25 -10.65
N GLY A 162 9.84 2.87 -11.47
CA GLY A 162 10.09 3.15 -12.88
C GLY A 162 8.91 2.80 -13.76
N ARG A 163 8.99 3.17 -15.04
CA ARG A 163 7.89 3.03 -16.01
C ARG A 163 7.45 1.58 -16.25
N PRO A 164 6.24 1.36 -16.79
CA PRO A 164 5.82 0.07 -17.33
C PRO A 164 6.89 -0.46 -18.32
N ASN A 165 7.09 -1.76 -18.32
CA ASN A 165 8.04 -2.46 -19.21
C ASN A 165 9.54 -2.07 -19.08
N ALA A 166 9.93 -1.25 -18.11
CA ALA A 166 11.36 -0.99 -17.81
C ALA A 166 12.10 -2.23 -17.28
N GLY A 167 11.36 -3.29 -16.88
CA GLY A 167 11.94 -4.56 -16.44
C GLY A 167 11.96 -4.72 -14.91
N LYS A 168 11.13 -3.97 -14.18
CA LYS A 168 10.99 -4.06 -12.71
C LYS A 168 10.72 -5.48 -12.22
N SER A 169 9.72 -6.16 -12.79
CA SER A 169 9.35 -7.54 -12.40
C SER A 169 10.49 -8.53 -12.68
N SER A 170 11.23 -8.35 -13.79
CA SER A 170 12.39 -9.19 -14.08
C SER A 170 13.53 -8.96 -13.10
N LEU A 171 13.75 -7.70 -12.70
CA LEU A 171 14.73 -7.34 -11.69
C LEU A 171 14.33 -7.91 -10.33
N THR A 172 13.09 -7.71 -9.88
CA THR A 172 12.57 -8.28 -8.63
C THR A 172 12.81 -9.79 -8.59
N ASN A 173 12.43 -10.51 -9.65
CA ASN A 173 12.64 -11.96 -9.72
C ASN A 173 14.11 -12.33 -9.63
N LYS A 174 15.02 -11.56 -10.20
CA LYS A 174 16.47 -11.83 -10.11
C LYS A 174 17.02 -11.58 -8.71
N LEU A 175 16.64 -10.48 -8.08
CA LEU A 175 17.04 -10.15 -6.71
C LEU A 175 16.49 -11.16 -5.70
N THR A 176 15.25 -11.64 -5.88
CA THR A 176 14.62 -12.60 -4.96
C THR A 176 15.00 -14.06 -5.20
N ASN A 177 15.47 -14.45 -6.41
CA ASN A 177 15.76 -15.85 -6.73
C ASN A 177 17.27 -16.18 -6.70
N ASN A 178 18.17 -15.21 -6.81
CA ASN A 178 19.62 -15.46 -6.84
C ASN A 178 20.26 -15.52 -5.45
N ASP A 179 19.68 -14.85 -4.48
CA ASP A 179 20.13 -14.87 -3.10
C ASP A 179 19.29 -15.86 -2.31
N ARG A 180 19.76 -16.32 -1.16
CA ARG A 180 18.98 -17.15 -0.25
C ARG A 180 17.81 -16.33 0.26
N SER A 181 16.78 -16.20 -0.60
CA SER A 181 15.52 -15.64 -0.15
C SER A 181 14.99 -16.55 0.96
N ILE A 182 15.13 -16.10 2.18
CA ILE A 182 14.29 -16.59 3.26
C ILE A 182 12.91 -16.03 2.91
N VAL A 183 12.23 -16.70 1.97
CA VAL A 183 10.79 -16.58 1.88
C VAL A 183 10.31 -17.23 3.16
N SER A 184 10.26 -16.47 4.22
CA SER A 184 9.52 -16.92 5.38
C SER A 184 8.04 -16.86 4.97
N ASP A 185 7.52 -18.00 4.46
CA ASP A 185 6.11 -18.34 4.58
C ASP A 185 5.73 -18.53 6.07
N VAL A 186 6.39 -17.84 6.98
CA VAL A 186 5.95 -17.74 8.36
C VAL A 186 4.75 -16.81 8.31
N ALA A 187 3.59 -17.46 8.23
CA ALA A 187 2.32 -16.81 8.48
C ALA A 187 2.40 -16.11 9.84
N GLY A 188 2.57 -14.81 9.87
CA GLY A 188 2.70 -13.97 11.06
C GLY A 188 3.68 -12.81 10.97
N THR A 189 4.59 -12.78 9.99
CA THR A 189 5.59 -11.72 9.84
C THR A 189 5.24 -10.65 8.80
N THR A 190 3.98 -10.52 8.42
CA THR A 190 3.59 -9.63 7.33
C THR A 190 2.53 -8.65 7.79
N ARG A 191 2.96 -7.46 8.17
CA ARG A 191 2.09 -6.28 8.06
C ARG A 191 1.58 -6.09 6.62
N ASP A 192 2.27 -6.70 5.64
CA ASP A 192 1.82 -6.77 4.25
C ASP A 192 2.31 -8.07 3.60
N ALA A 193 1.39 -8.94 3.20
CA ALA A 193 1.64 -10.13 2.37
C ALA A 193 2.22 -9.80 0.98
N ILE A 194 2.81 -8.63 0.81
CA ILE A 194 3.18 -7.95 -0.42
C ILE A 194 4.70 -7.75 -0.50
N ASP A 195 5.41 -7.81 0.63
CA ASP A 195 6.84 -7.56 0.70
C ASP A 195 7.65 -8.87 0.68
N THR A 196 8.90 -8.81 0.22
CA THR A 196 9.78 -9.98 0.18
C THR A 196 11.09 -9.67 0.89
N LEU A 197 11.45 -10.47 1.91
CA LEU A 197 12.74 -10.38 2.57
C LEU A 197 13.80 -11.15 1.76
N VAL A 198 14.97 -10.53 1.62
CA VAL A 198 16.12 -11.07 0.91
C VAL A 198 17.35 -10.87 1.79
N GLU A 199 18.15 -11.92 1.99
CA GLU A 199 19.46 -11.84 2.62
C GLU A 199 20.56 -11.83 1.56
N HIS A 200 21.43 -10.84 1.62
CA HIS A 200 22.63 -10.77 0.79
C HIS A 200 23.85 -10.40 1.62
N ASP A 201 24.87 -11.22 1.60
CA ASP A 201 26.12 -11.04 2.36
C ASP A 201 25.93 -10.72 3.85
N GLY A 202 24.89 -11.30 4.48
CA GLY A 202 24.57 -11.12 5.89
C GLY A 202 23.75 -9.85 6.21
N GLN A 203 23.43 -9.03 5.21
CA GLN A 203 22.52 -7.88 5.34
C GLN A 203 21.11 -8.28 4.88
N MET A 204 20.10 -7.85 5.64
CA MET A 204 18.70 -8.07 5.29
C MET A 204 18.14 -6.88 4.52
N TYR A 205 17.42 -7.19 3.44
CA TYR A 205 16.71 -6.21 2.60
C TYR A 205 15.23 -6.61 2.51
N ARG A 206 14.34 -5.65 2.56
CA ARG A 206 12.90 -5.85 2.35
C ARG A 206 12.49 -5.17 1.04
N ILE A 207 12.19 -5.97 0.01
CA ILE A 207 11.69 -5.43 -1.25
C ILE A 207 10.19 -5.16 -1.09
N VAL A 208 9.81 -3.89 -1.14
CA VAL A 208 8.45 -3.39 -0.89
C VAL A 208 7.56 -3.58 -2.11
N ASP A 209 6.29 -3.94 -1.90
CA ASP A 209 5.25 -4.10 -2.95
C ASP A 209 5.58 -5.13 -4.05
N THR A 210 6.18 -6.25 -3.69
CA THR A 210 6.54 -7.31 -4.65
C THR A 210 5.33 -7.98 -5.31
N ALA A 211 4.17 -8.06 -4.66
CA ALA A 211 2.96 -8.67 -5.24
C ALA A 211 2.40 -7.85 -6.40
N GLY A 212 2.48 -6.52 -6.32
CA GLY A 212 2.14 -5.63 -7.44
C GLY A 212 3.06 -5.83 -8.65
N LEU A 213 4.33 -6.16 -8.41
CA LEU A 213 5.33 -6.43 -9.45
C LEU A 213 5.20 -7.83 -10.07
N ARG A 214 4.69 -8.83 -9.34
CA ARG A 214 4.53 -10.23 -9.81
C ARG A 214 3.25 -10.45 -10.62
N ARG A 215 2.18 -9.70 -10.38
CA ARG A 215 0.95 -9.81 -11.16
C ARG A 215 1.16 -9.17 -12.53
N LYS A 216 1.25 -9.97 -13.60
CA LYS A 216 1.15 -9.48 -14.98
C LYS A 216 -0.23 -8.82 -15.12
N SER A 217 -0.24 -7.50 -15.32
CA SER A 217 -1.48 -6.78 -15.62
C SER A 217 -2.06 -7.25 -16.95
N GLN A 218 -3.22 -7.88 -16.91
CA GLN A 218 -4.02 -8.25 -18.07
C GLN A 218 -5.13 -7.22 -18.32
N ILE A 219 -4.88 -5.92 -18.12
CA ILE A 219 -5.87 -4.89 -18.42
C ILE A 219 -5.13 -3.69 -18.99
N ASP A 220 -5.39 -3.41 -20.27
CA ASP A 220 -4.97 -2.23 -21.02
C ASP A 220 -5.72 -0.97 -20.56
N GLU A 221 -5.07 0.17 -20.73
CA GLU A 221 -5.48 1.58 -20.76
C GLU A 221 -5.33 2.45 -19.51
N ASP A 222 -5.24 1.91 -18.26
CA ASP A 222 -4.96 2.75 -17.05
C ASP A 222 -3.60 2.44 -16.39
N VAL A 223 -2.71 1.74 -17.09
CA VAL A 223 -1.48 1.14 -16.53
C VAL A 223 -0.47 2.19 -16.04
N GLU A 224 -0.38 3.34 -16.68
CA GLU A 224 0.63 4.36 -16.33
C GLU A 224 0.31 5.05 -15.00
N TYR A 225 -0.95 5.42 -14.79
CA TYR A 225 -1.36 6.10 -13.57
C TYR A 225 -1.28 5.19 -12.34
N TYR A 226 -1.79 3.96 -12.44
CA TYR A 226 -1.69 2.98 -11.34
C TYR A 226 -0.23 2.64 -11.02
N GLY A 227 0.62 2.61 -12.03
CA GLY A 227 2.06 2.42 -11.87
C GLY A 227 2.70 3.54 -11.05
N PHE A 228 2.31 4.78 -11.31
CA PHE A 228 2.80 5.95 -10.59
C PHE A 228 2.35 5.98 -9.11
N VAL A 229 1.06 5.77 -8.85
CA VAL A 229 0.52 5.74 -7.47
C VAL A 229 1.17 4.63 -6.63
N ARG A 230 1.38 3.45 -7.21
CA ARG A 230 2.11 2.36 -6.54
C ARG A 230 3.56 2.72 -6.26
N ALA A 231 4.23 3.36 -7.21
CA ALA A 231 5.60 3.82 -7.00
C ALA A 231 5.67 4.80 -5.82
N MET A 232 4.74 5.73 -5.71
CA MET A 232 4.67 6.68 -4.59
C MET A 232 4.48 5.96 -3.24
N ARG A 233 3.54 5.01 -3.16
CA ARG A 233 3.32 4.22 -1.93
C ARG A 233 4.54 3.38 -1.54
N ALA A 234 5.22 2.81 -2.52
CA ALA A 234 6.44 2.06 -2.28
C ALA A 234 7.56 2.97 -1.76
N ILE A 235 7.70 4.18 -2.33
CA ILE A 235 8.68 5.18 -1.90
C ILE A 235 8.41 5.63 -0.45
N ASP A 236 7.14 5.87 -0.08
CA ASP A 236 6.77 6.32 1.28
C ASP A 236 7.16 5.31 2.39
N ARG A 237 7.44 4.05 2.02
CA ARG A 237 7.81 2.95 2.91
C ARG A 237 9.26 2.50 2.76
N ALA A 238 10.01 3.10 1.84
CA ALA A 238 11.36 2.66 1.48
C ALA A 238 12.43 3.58 2.04
N ASP A 239 13.54 2.97 2.43
CA ASP A 239 14.79 3.69 2.75
C ASP A 239 15.56 4.01 1.45
N VAL A 240 15.48 3.10 0.46
CA VAL A 240 16.17 3.22 -0.83
C VAL A 240 15.22 2.93 -1.99
N ALA A 241 15.22 3.79 -3.01
CA ALA A 241 14.49 3.61 -4.26
C ALA A 241 15.42 3.18 -5.40
N LEU A 242 15.14 2.05 -6.03
CA LEU A 242 15.79 1.63 -7.27
C LEU A 242 15.00 2.16 -8.46
N LEU A 243 15.43 3.24 -9.07
CA LEU A 243 14.83 3.79 -10.28
C LEU A 243 15.28 3.00 -11.50
N VAL A 244 14.40 2.12 -12.01
CA VAL A 244 14.69 1.27 -13.17
C VAL A 244 14.34 2.00 -14.46
N ILE A 245 15.36 2.35 -15.24
CA ILE A 245 15.25 3.01 -16.54
C ILE A 245 15.52 1.99 -17.64
N ASP A 246 14.68 1.99 -18.68
CA ASP A 246 14.93 1.22 -19.90
C ASP A 246 16.10 1.86 -20.69
N GLY A 247 17.23 1.20 -20.72
CA GLY A 247 18.42 1.69 -21.41
C GLY A 247 18.22 1.91 -22.90
N THR A 248 17.27 1.23 -23.53
CA THR A 248 16.98 1.42 -24.97
C THR A 248 16.21 2.71 -25.26
N LEU A 249 15.45 3.21 -24.30
CA LEU A 249 14.66 4.44 -24.41
C LEU A 249 15.35 5.63 -23.74
N GLY A 250 16.25 5.37 -22.80
CA GLY A 250 16.92 6.37 -21.98
C GLY A 250 15.99 7.07 -20.99
N LEU A 251 16.49 8.14 -20.38
CA LEU A 251 15.78 8.93 -19.37
C LEU A 251 14.60 9.69 -19.98
N THR A 252 13.42 9.60 -19.31
CA THR A 252 12.20 10.33 -19.71
C THR A 252 11.75 11.31 -18.63
N ASN A 253 10.75 12.14 -18.95
CA ASN A 253 10.20 13.11 -18.00
C ASN A 253 9.47 12.41 -16.85
N GLU A 254 8.88 11.23 -17.10
CA GLU A 254 8.19 10.44 -16.08
C GLU A 254 9.20 9.86 -15.08
N ASP A 255 10.33 9.33 -15.55
CA ASP A 255 11.41 8.86 -14.68
C ASP A 255 11.91 9.99 -13.76
N GLN A 256 12.06 11.20 -14.30
CA GLN A 256 12.47 12.38 -13.52
C GLN A 256 11.41 12.77 -12.46
N ARG A 257 10.12 12.69 -12.81
CA ARG A 257 9.03 13.00 -11.88
C ARG A 257 8.99 12.04 -10.71
N VAL A 258 9.14 10.74 -10.96
CA VAL A 258 9.17 9.72 -9.89
C VAL A 258 10.41 9.89 -9.02
N ALA A 259 11.57 10.18 -9.64
CA ALA A 259 12.81 10.47 -8.91
C ALA A 259 12.69 11.72 -8.03
N GLY A 260 12.05 12.78 -8.54
CA GLY A 260 11.78 14.01 -7.77
C GLY A 260 10.97 13.71 -6.51
N TYR A 261 9.91 12.92 -6.65
CA TYR A 261 9.11 12.52 -5.51
C TYR A 261 9.92 11.75 -4.45
N ALA A 262 10.76 10.79 -4.86
CA ALA A 262 11.60 10.05 -3.93
C ALA A 262 12.61 10.97 -3.20
N ALA A 263 13.21 11.92 -3.92
CA ALA A 263 14.11 12.90 -3.33
C ALA A 263 13.41 13.82 -2.33
N GLU A 264 12.19 14.30 -2.63
CA GLU A 264 11.38 15.12 -1.70
C GLU A 264 11.02 14.36 -0.42
N ARG A 265 10.87 13.04 -0.48
CA ARG A 265 10.60 12.18 0.68
C ARG A 265 11.86 11.78 1.46
N GLY A 266 13.04 12.22 1.01
CA GLY A 266 14.31 11.88 1.64
C GLY A 266 14.72 10.42 1.44
N CYS A 267 14.10 9.71 0.49
CA CYS A 267 14.45 8.34 0.13
C CYS A 267 15.77 8.34 -0.65
N ALA A 268 16.75 7.54 -0.21
CA ALA A 268 17.98 7.36 -0.97
C ALA A 268 17.70 6.74 -2.34
N MET A 269 18.55 6.99 -3.33
CA MET A 269 18.28 6.54 -4.71
C MET A 269 19.46 5.83 -5.35
N VAL A 270 19.13 4.76 -6.09
CA VAL A 270 20.05 4.09 -7.03
C VAL A 270 19.41 4.12 -8.42
N ILE A 271 20.12 4.64 -9.41
CA ILE A 271 19.66 4.64 -10.80
C ILE A 271 20.10 3.35 -11.48
N VAL A 272 19.13 2.54 -11.95
CA VAL A 272 19.38 1.24 -12.57
C VAL A 272 19.08 1.32 -14.06
N LEU A 273 20.13 1.33 -14.88
CA LEU A 273 20.02 1.26 -16.34
C LEU A 273 19.84 -0.20 -16.77
N ASN A 274 18.62 -0.62 -16.97
CA ASN A 274 18.28 -1.98 -17.37
C ASN A 274 18.32 -2.15 -18.91
N LYS A 275 18.31 -3.40 -19.37
CA LYS A 275 18.43 -3.79 -20.77
C LYS A 275 19.73 -3.29 -21.43
N TRP A 276 20.78 -3.14 -20.61
CA TRP A 276 22.07 -2.57 -21.08
C TRP A 276 22.82 -3.47 -22.04
N ASP A 277 22.45 -4.74 -22.10
CA ASP A 277 22.99 -5.74 -23.01
C ASP A 277 22.60 -5.51 -24.47
N ILE A 278 21.44 -4.87 -24.70
CA ILE A 278 20.92 -4.58 -26.05
C ILE A 278 21.09 -3.12 -26.46
N VAL A 279 21.71 -2.27 -25.64
CA VAL A 279 22.09 -0.91 -26.05
C VAL A 279 23.34 -0.99 -26.91
N GLU A 280 23.23 -0.61 -28.18
CA GLU A 280 24.30 -0.74 -29.15
C GLU A 280 25.23 0.48 -29.18
N GLY A 281 26.53 0.18 -29.22
CA GLY A 281 27.61 1.15 -29.39
C GLY A 281 28.00 1.93 -28.12
N PRO A 282 29.25 2.34 -28.01
CA PRO A 282 29.76 3.12 -26.88
C PRO A 282 29.18 4.53 -26.84
N GLU A 283 28.98 5.17 -27.99
CA GLU A 283 28.45 6.53 -28.09
C GLU A 283 27.01 6.64 -27.56
N ALA A 284 26.13 5.65 -27.87
CA ALA A 284 24.77 5.63 -27.38
C ALA A 284 24.75 5.46 -25.84
N LYS A 285 25.65 4.63 -25.31
CA LYS A 285 25.79 4.41 -23.86
C LYS A 285 26.25 5.66 -23.15
N GLU A 286 27.17 6.41 -23.73
CA GLU A 286 27.67 7.66 -23.17
C GLU A 286 26.60 8.74 -23.16
N LYS A 287 25.90 8.96 -24.28
CA LYS A 287 24.78 9.93 -24.36
C LYS A 287 23.68 9.68 -23.33
N ILE A 288 23.41 8.41 -23.02
CA ILE A 288 22.41 8.08 -21.99
C ILE A 288 22.90 8.52 -20.60
N ARG A 289 24.19 8.30 -20.29
CA ARG A 289 24.79 8.70 -19.02
C ARG A 289 24.85 10.22 -18.88
N GLU A 290 25.39 10.91 -19.88
CA GLU A 290 25.42 12.37 -19.95
C GLU A 290 24.04 12.97 -19.71
N ARG A 291 23.01 12.40 -20.36
CA ARG A 291 21.63 12.88 -20.19
C ARG A 291 21.09 12.68 -18.77
N ILE A 292 21.51 11.61 -18.06
CA ILE A 292 21.14 11.38 -16.67
C ILE A 292 21.87 12.41 -15.79
N GLU A 293 23.15 12.61 -15.98
CA GLU A 293 23.94 13.59 -15.24
C GLU A 293 23.39 15.01 -15.40
N ASP A 294 23.05 15.42 -16.63
CA ASP A 294 22.51 16.74 -16.93
C ASP A 294 21.12 16.99 -16.34
N ARG A 295 20.24 15.96 -16.37
CA ARG A 295 18.84 16.15 -16.02
C ARG A 295 18.47 15.68 -14.62
N MET A 296 19.32 14.92 -13.95
CA MET A 296 19.08 14.41 -12.62
C MET A 296 20.05 14.99 -11.57
N THR A 297 20.40 16.25 -11.75
CA THR A 297 21.32 16.98 -10.84
C THR A 297 20.84 17.03 -9.41
N PHE A 298 19.52 16.99 -9.18
CA PHE A 298 18.90 16.98 -7.86
C PHE A 298 19.12 15.66 -7.09
N VAL A 299 19.53 14.60 -7.78
CA VAL A 299 19.95 13.31 -7.21
C VAL A 299 21.34 12.92 -7.70
N GLY A 300 22.24 13.90 -7.92
CA GLY A 300 23.60 13.70 -8.42
C GLY A 300 24.49 12.83 -7.52
N TYR A 301 24.06 12.55 -6.30
CA TYR A 301 24.70 11.60 -5.39
C TYR A 301 24.36 10.14 -5.72
N ALA A 302 23.28 9.89 -6.49
CA ALA A 302 22.77 8.55 -6.73
C ALA A 302 23.73 7.72 -7.61
N PRO A 303 24.18 6.55 -7.18
CA PRO A 303 24.99 5.68 -8.02
C PRO A 303 24.20 5.19 -9.23
N VAL A 304 24.89 5.09 -10.39
CA VAL A 304 24.30 4.61 -11.65
C VAL A 304 24.82 3.21 -11.95
N VAL A 305 23.95 2.21 -11.95
CA VAL A 305 24.29 0.80 -12.20
C VAL A 305 23.68 0.31 -13.51
N ALA A 306 24.52 -0.11 -14.46
CA ALA A 306 24.06 -0.65 -15.74
C ALA A 306 24.01 -2.19 -15.71
N ILE A 307 22.80 -2.75 -15.93
CA ILE A 307 22.49 -4.17 -15.76
C ILE A 307 21.72 -4.76 -16.95
N SER A 308 21.58 -6.07 -16.96
CA SER A 308 20.51 -6.78 -17.68
C SER A 308 19.74 -7.67 -16.71
N ALA A 309 18.54 -7.25 -16.33
CA ALA A 309 17.67 -8.03 -15.46
C ALA A 309 17.24 -9.36 -16.13
N LEU A 310 17.19 -9.42 -17.44
CA LEU A 310 16.85 -10.63 -18.19
C LEU A 310 17.94 -11.69 -18.05
N THR A 311 19.19 -11.33 -18.32
CA THR A 311 20.33 -12.26 -18.29
C THR A 311 20.95 -12.41 -16.90
N GLY A 312 20.64 -11.51 -15.96
CA GLY A 312 21.26 -11.43 -14.63
C GLY A 312 22.62 -10.71 -14.61
N LYS A 313 23.07 -10.18 -15.75
CA LYS A 313 24.40 -9.55 -15.84
C LYS A 313 24.47 -8.31 -14.98
N ARG A 314 25.44 -8.28 -14.04
CA ARG A 314 25.73 -7.19 -13.10
C ARG A 314 24.60 -6.82 -12.13
N VAL A 315 23.62 -7.70 -11.92
CA VAL A 315 22.51 -7.47 -10.96
C VAL A 315 23.04 -7.46 -9.53
N ASP A 316 24.07 -8.23 -9.24
CA ASP A 316 24.80 -8.28 -7.97
C ASP A 316 25.33 -6.91 -7.51
N ARG A 317 25.68 -6.03 -8.46
CA ARG A 317 26.18 -4.68 -8.15
C ARG A 317 25.13 -3.74 -7.53
N ILE A 318 23.87 -4.11 -7.62
CA ILE A 318 22.79 -3.32 -7.01
C ILE A 318 22.93 -3.30 -5.49
N TRP A 319 23.25 -4.44 -4.88
CA TRP A 319 23.44 -4.53 -3.43
C TRP A 319 24.54 -3.62 -2.94
N SER A 320 25.71 -3.68 -3.59
CA SER A 320 26.81 -2.76 -3.26
C SER A 320 26.45 -1.27 -3.47
N ALA A 321 25.55 -0.97 -4.40
CA ALA A 321 25.10 0.40 -4.64
C ALA A 321 24.04 0.88 -3.62
N ILE A 322 23.29 -0.03 -3.00
CA ILE A 322 22.36 0.27 -1.91
C ILE A 322 23.15 0.60 -0.63
N ASP A 323 24.28 -0.10 -0.39
CA ASP A 323 25.06 0.02 0.83
C ASP A 323 26.03 1.24 0.82
N THR A 324 26.05 2.03 -0.26
CA THR A 324 26.92 3.21 -0.42
C THR A 324 26.20 4.48 0.07
#